data_4addc50b770b05d8484b961a32ecb9e4
#
_entry.id   4addc50b770b05d8484b961a32ecb9e4
#
_cell.length_a   1.000
_cell.length_b   1.000
_cell.length_c   1.000
_cell.angle_alpha   90.00
_cell.angle_beta   90.00
_cell.angle_gamma   90.00
#
_symmetry.space_group_name_H-M   'P 1'
#
loop_
_entity.id
_entity.type
_entity.pdbx_description
1 polymer ?
#
loop_
_entity_poly.entity_id
_entity_poly.type
_entity_poly.pdbx_seq_one_letter_code
_entity_poly.pdbx_strand_id
1 'polypeptide(L)'
;MKTRIPLYIFLSLFSLVSCQKLRDKISLQGILMAGTAVEERVQMSYEYYLLYKNDYSYLDATFSEDGGYTFLIGADSHLTTDPGRMDEMLAIGLKDNDLFYAHLGDIADTKPEYYITLDSLLQEAKQRYVKANYIRIDEYKYKRKADQEEEPETFLYDEILFPFYPVVGNHDITHNGWALWSNIFHSSFYEVDVITTGEDGDFCFDRLIFLDSASGTLGKTQIDLIRKRALDGGKNLYRHTFVFSHTNIFRPQFFEFASTFTREETFFLLDQFEKWNVSGVFCGHVHTWDERNYNGVHYITLDTMCEKNNPEPGDYLVRITVDKDGALFWEPVHMNYTPKKK
;
A
#
# COMPACT_ATOMS: atom_id res chain seq x y z
N MET A 1 13.67 -34.47 43.85
CA MET A 1 13.72 -34.92 42.43
C MET A 1 13.29 -33.75 41.55
N LYS A 2 14.22 -33.09 40.88
CA LYS A 2 13.91 -32.05 39.91
C LYS A 2 13.66 -32.77 38.56
N THR A 3 12.43 -32.84 38.11
CA THR A 3 12.09 -33.37 36.80
C THR A 3 12.61 -32.39 35.73
N ARG A 4 13.69 -32.80 35.08
CA ARG A 4 14.14 -32.18 33.85
C ARG A 4 13.15 -32.55 32.76
N ILE A 5 12.27 -31.63 32.38
CA ILE A 5 11.48 -31.75 31.15
C ILE A 5 12.50 -31.75 30.02
N PRO A 6 12.57 -32.81 29.19
CA PRO A 6 13.65 -32.91 28.24
C PRO A 6 13.44 -31.86 27.13
N LEU A 7 14.52 -31.17 26.86
CA LEU A 7 14.70 -30.19 25.75
C LEU A 7 14.22 -30.75 24.38
N TYR A 8 14.11 -32.08 24.27
CA TYR A 8 13.61 -32.80 23.08
C TYR A 8 12.14 -32.55 22.75
N ILE A 9 11.28 -32.19 23.72
CA ILE A 9 9.89 -31.83 23.45
C ILE A 9 9.80 -30.47 22.77
N PHE A 10 10.70 -29.55 23.09
CA PHE A 10 10.75 -28.25 22.43
C PHE A 10 11.26 -28.35 20.99
N LEU A 11 12.25 -29.23 20.73
CA LEU A 11 12.80 -29.46 19.39
C LEU A 11 11.84 -30.26 18.49
N SER A 12 11.04 -31.19 19.02
CA SER A 12 10.07 -31.97 18.25
C SER A 12 8.84 -31.13 17.85
N LEU A 13 8.47 -30.10 18.61
CA LEU A 13 7.45 -29.11 18.20
C LEU A 13 7.92 -28.25 17.02
N PHE A 14 9.23 -27.96 16.91
CA PHE A 14 9.79 -27.23 15.78
C PHE A 14 9.85 -28.04 14.48
N SER A 15 9.92 -29.37 14.54
CA SER A 15 9.99 -30.21 13.35
C SER A 15 8.62 -30.54 12.72
N LEU A 16 7.51 -30.25 13.41
CA LEU A 16 6.14 -30.46 12.90
C LEU A 16 5.54 -29.22 12.26
N VAL A 17 6.30 -28.12 12.16
CA VAL A 17 5.82 -26.82 11.70
C VAL A 17 6.08 -26.64 10.20
N SER A 18 5.46 -27.46 9.36
CA SER A 18 5.26 -27.14 7.94
C SER A 18 4.00 -26.28 7.69
N CYS A 19 3.30 -25.88 8.75
CA CYS A 19 2.08 -25.09 8.63
C CYS A 19 2.44 -23.59 8.61
N GLN A 20 2.15 -22.90 7.51
CA GLN A 20 2.37 -21.47 7.30
C GLN A 20 1.85 -20.62 8.47
N LYS A 21 0.62 -20.92 8.95
CA LYS A 21 0.00 -20.23 10.10
C LYS A 21 0.85 -20.24 11.38
N LEU A 22 1.58 -21.32 11.62
CA LEU A 22 2.41 -21.42 12.80
C LEU A 22 3.74 -20.68 12.58
N ARG A 23 4.25 -20.66 11.36
CA ARG A 23 5.44 -19.89 10.96
C ARG A 23 5.19 -18.39 11.09
N ASP A 24 4.03 -17.90 10.65
CA ASP A 24 3.63 -16.51 10.78
C ASP A 24 3.50 -16.09 12.25
N LYS A 25 3.01 -16.98 13.10
CA LYS A 25 2.90 -16.75 14.56
C LYS A 25 4.24 -16.87 15.30
N ILE A 26 5.23 -17.56 14.74
CA ILE A 26 6.55 -17.79 15.36
C ILE A 26 7.61 -16.87 14.75
N SER A 27 7.29 -16.01 13.79
CA SER A 27 8.23 -14.97 13.40
C SER A 27 8.64 -14.19 14.65
N LEU A 28 9.93 -13.83 14.77
CA LEU A 28 10.41 -13.07 15.92
C LEU A 28 9.54 -11.83 16.15
N GLN A 29 9.05 -11.24 15.10
CA GLN A 29 8.16 -10.10 15.11
C GLN A 29 6.75 -10.46 15.58
N GLY A 30 6.17 -11.58 15.15
CA GLY A 30 4.91 -12.07 15.68
C GLY A 30 4.96 -12.38 17.17
N ILE A 31 6.12 -12.84 17.68
CA ILE A 31 6.34 -13.06 19.12
C ILE A 31 6.47 -11.72 19.87
N LEU A 32 7.20 -10.77 19.32
CA LEU A 32 7.46 -9.48 19.97
C LEU A 32 6.27 -8.51 19.91
N MET A 33 5.46 -8.64 18.85
CA MET A 33 4.41 -7.67 18.53
C MET A 33 3.02 -8.09 18.95
N ALA A 34 2.79 -9.34 19.36
CA ALA A 34 1.47 -9.86 19.74
C ALA A 34 0.35 -9.46 18.76
N GLY A 35 0.69 -9.43 17.46
CA GLY A 35 -0.20 -8.95 16.41
C GLY A 35 -1.06 -10.08 15.81
N THR A 36 -2.09 -9.69 15.09
CA THR A 36 -2.87 -10.59 14.25
C THR A 36 -1.98 -11.20 13.17
N ALA A 37 -2.11 -12.50 12.89
CA ALA A 37 -1.33 -13.17 11.86
C ALA A 37 -1.68 -12.61 10.46
N VAL A 38 -0.71 -12.55 9.55
CA VAL A 38 -0.90 -12.03 8.18
C VAL A 38 -2.05 -12.74 7.47
N GLU A 39 -2.18 -14.06 7.61
CA GLU A 39 -3.31 -14.80 7.01
C GLU A 39 -4.68 -14.37 7.57
N GLU A 40 -4.77 -14.03 8.84
CA GLU A 40 -6.02 -13.53 9.44
C GLU A 40 -6.37 -12.14 8.88
N ARG A 41 -5.39 -11.24 8.75
CA ARG A 41 -5.61 -9.90 8.16
C ARG A 41 -5.99 -9.97 6.67
N VAL A 42 -5.32 -10.83 5.92
CA VAL A 42 -5.64 -11.07 4.50
C VAL A 42 -7.03 -11.69 4.35
N GLN A 43 -7.41 -12.62 5.21
CA GLN A 43 -8.77 -13.18 5.21
C GLN A 43 -9.83 -12.12 5.50
N MET A 44 -9.61 -11.25 6.48
CA MET A 44 -10.51 -10.12 6.77
C MET A 44 -10.62 -9.17 5.57
N SER A 45 -9.52 -8.93 4.85
CA SER A 45 -9.52 -8.12 3.63
C SER A 45 -10.40 -8.73 2.53
N TYR A 46 -10.35 -10.04 2.33
CA TYR A 46 -11.23 -10.72 1.38
C TYR A 46 -12.70 -10.65 1.80
N GLU A 47 -13.00 -10.81 3.07
CA GLU A 47 -14.37 -10.70 3.58
C GLU A 47 -14.92 -9.28 3.37
N TYR A 48 -14.11 -8.26 3.63
CA TYR A 48 -14.46 -6.87 3.35
C TYR A 48 -14.70 -6.63 1.85
N TYR A 49 -13.82 -7.12 0.99
CA TYR A 49 -13.96 -7.01 -0.46
C TYR A 49 -15.24 -7.65 -0.99
N LEU A 50 -15.64 -8.82 -0.45
CA LEU A 50 -16.87 -9.49 -0.83
C LEU A 50 -18.13 -8.70 -0.47
N LEU A 51 -18.07 -7.89 0.61
CA LEU A 51 -19.19 -7.06 1.06
C LEU A 51 -19.31 -5.75 0.28
N TYR A 52 -18.17 -5.16 -0.11
CA TYR A 52 -18.09 -3.80 -0.67
C TYR A 52 -17.50 -3.75 -2.10
N LYS A 53 -17.61 -4.83 -2.82
CA LYS A 53 -16.93 -5.15 -4.07
C LYS A 53 -16.99 -4.09 -5.18
N ASN A 54 -18.01 -3.25 -5.21
CA ASN A 54 -18.26 -2.39 -6.36
C ASN A 54 -17.66 -0.97 -6.24
N ASP A 55 -17.23 -0.56 -5.04
CA ASP A 55 -16.92 0.85 -4.78
C ASP A 55 -15.42 1.18 -4.76
N TYR A 56 -14.55 0.16 -4.68
CA TYR A 56 -13.12 0.36 -4.40
C TYR A 56 -12.17 -0.33 -5.39
N SER A 57 -12.66 -0.94 -6.45
CA SER A 57 -11.85 -1.82 -7.29
C SER A 57 -11.22 -1.16 -8.51
N TYR A 58 -11.56 0.08 -8.84
CA TYR A 58 -10.97 0.77 -9.99
C TYR A 58 -10.91 2.28 -9.85
N LEU A 59 -9.93 2.87 -10.53
CA LEU A 59 -9.75 4.30 -10.73
C LEU A 59 -9.93 4.61 -12.21
N ASP A 60 -10.65 5.69 -12.52
CA ASP A 60 -10.88 6.13 -13.88
C ASP A 60 -9.95 7.29 -14.24
N ALA A 61 -8.98 7.03 -15.09
CA ALA A 61 -8.05 7.98 -15.65
C ALA A 61 -8.41 8.40 -17.11
N THR A 62 -9.56 7.94 -17.65
CA THR A 62 -9.97 8.27 -19.02
C THR A 62 -10.31 9.75 -19.23
N PHE A 63 -10.46 10.50 -18.13
CA PHE A 63 -10.71 11.94 -18.16
C PHE A 63 -9.43 12.79 -18.18
N SER A 64 -8.26 12.17 -18.17
CA SER A 64 -7.00 12.90 -18.34
C SER A 64 -6.92 13.47 -19.76
N GLU A 65 -6.71 14.78 -19.88
CA GLU A 65 -6.58 15.46 -21.17
C GLU A 65 -5.41 14.91 -22.00
N ASP A 66 -4.37 14.43 -21.32
CA ASP A 66 -3.14 13.90 -21.93
C ASP A 66 -3.16 12.38 -22.10
N GLY A 67 -4.22 11.68 -21.69
CA GLY A 67 -4.35 10.22 -21.77
C GLY A 67 -3.46 9.42 -20.80
N GLY A 68 -2.65 10.10 -20.00
CA GLY A 68 -1.82 9.52 -18.94
C GLY A 68 -2.36 9.81 -17.54
N TYR A 69 -1.63 9.38 -16.51
CA TYR A 69 -1.93 9.73 -15.13
C TYR A 69 -0.67 9.76 -14.27
N THR A 70 -0.78 10.45 -13.14
CA THR A 70 0.27 10.47 -12.12
C THR A 70 -0.25 9.94 -10.79
N PHE A 71 0.64 9.44 -9.97
CA PHE A 71 0.34 9.10 -8.59
C PHE A 71 1.53 9.39 -7.67
N LEU A 72 1.21 9.70 -6.43
CA LEU A 72 2.18 10.11 -5.42
C LEU A 72 2.37 9.02 -4.38
N ILE A 73 3.62 8.73 -4.03
CA ILE A 73 3.96 7.69 -3.04
C ILE A 73 4.76 8.33 -1.90
N GLY A 74 4.36 8.01 -0.66
CA GLY A 74 5.11 8.29 0.56
C GLY A 74 5.26 7.05 1.43
N ALA A 75 6.16 7.09 2.41
CA ALA A 75 6.45 5.97 3.30
C ALA A 75 6.81 6.42 4.72
N ASP A 76 6.53 5.55 5.69
CA ASP A 76 7.10 5.64 7.05
C ASP A 76 6.91 7.02 7.68
N SER A 77 5.68 7.54 7.68
CA SER A 77 5.38 8.86 8.23
C SER A 77 5.45 8.90 9.76
N HIS A 78 5.20 7.77 10.43
CA HIS A 78 5.16 7.67 11.90
C HIS A 78 4.41 8.84 12.53
N LEU A 79 3.24 9.14 11.98
CA LEU A 79 2.40 10.26 12.38
C LEU A 79 2.12 10.23 13.89
N THR A 80 2.14 11.40 14.48
CA THR A 80 1.81 11.63 15.89
C THR A 80 0.52 12.47 16.00
N THR A 81 0.43 13.35 16.98
CA THR A 81 -0.66 14.33 17.10
C THR A 81 -0.49 15.56 16.19
N ASP A 82 0.64 15.68 15.51
CA ASP A 82 0.87 16.67 14.47
C ASP A 82 0.74 15.95 13.10
N PRO A 83 -0.17 16.36 12.21
CA PRO A 83 -0.32 15.77 10.89
C PRO A 83 0.90 15.98 9.98
N GLY A 84 1.69 17.04 10.21
CA GLY A 84 3.01 17.24 9.64
C GLY A 84 3.11 17.00 8.16
N ARG A 85 4.09 16.19 7.76
CA ARG A 85 4.36 15.83 6.37
C ARG A 85 3.26 15.02 5.72
N MET A 86 2.45 14.32 6.50
CA MET A 86 1.33 13.59 5.93
C MET A 86 0.27 14.53 5.33
N ASP A 87 -0.02 15.66 6.00
CA ASP A 87 -0.90 16.70 5.44
C ASP A 87 -0.27 17.36 4.20
N GLU A 88 1.04 17.62 4.23
CA GLU A 88 1.76 18.17 3.08
C GLU A 88 1.72 17.22 1.88
N MET A 89 1.95 15.91 2.07
CA MET A 89 1.82 14.90 1.00
C MET A 89 0.46 14.98 0.31
N LEU A 90 -0.61 14.97 1.10
CA LEU A 90 -1.98 15.01 0.58
C LEU A 90 -2.28 16.34 -0.13
N ALA A 91 -1.71 17.44 0.36
CA ALA A 91 -1.86 18.75 -0.26
C ALA A 91 -1.09 18.86 -1.59
N ILE A 92 0.13 18.30 -1.67
CA ILE A 92 0.94 18.26 -2.90
C ILE A 92 0.20 17.48 -3.98
N GLY A 93 -0.24 16.25 -3.67
CA GLY A 93 -0.90 15.41 -4.65
C GLY A 93 -2.22 16.00 -5.15
N LEU A 94 -3.00 16.63 -4.25
CA LEU A 94 -4.22 17.33 -4.65
C LEU A 94 -3.93 18.53 -5.56
N LYS A 95 -2.91 19.32 -5.25
CA LYS A 95 -2.52 20.49 -6.05
C LYS A 95 -2.07 20.09 -7.45
N ASP A 96 -1.30 19.02 -7.56
CA ASP A 96 -0.71 18.56 -8.81
C ASP A 96 -1.65 17.59 -9.57
N ASN A 97 -2.85 17.36 -9.04
CA ASN A 97 -3.91 16.52 -9.62
C ASN A 97 -3.49 15.05 -9.80
N ASP A 98 -2.72 14.50 -8.86
CA ASP A 98 -2.40 13.08 -8.85
C ASP A 98 -3.67 12.24 -8.75
N LEU A 99 -3.75 11.17 -9.55
CA LEU A 99 -4.93 10.29 -9.61
C LEU A 99 -5.21 9.60 -8.28
N PHE A 100 -4.13 9.22 -7.57
CA PHE A 100 -4.21 8.62 -6.25
C PHE A 100 -2.94 8.85 -5.43
N TYR A 101 -3.05 8.54 -4.14
CA TYR A 101 -1.97 8.63 -3.16
C TYR A 101 -1.72 7.26 -2.54
N ALA A 102 -0.50 6.75 -2.62
CA ALA A 102 -0.10 5.52 -1.95
C ALA A 102 0.80 5.82 -0.74
N HIS A 103 0.59 5.11 0.36
CA HIS A 103 1.48 5.17 1.51
C HIS A 103 1.98 3.78 1.88
N LEU A 104 3.30 3.61 1.96
CA LEU A 104 3.94 2.29 2.07
C LEU A 104 4.08 1.76 3.51
N GLY A 105 3.14 2.11 4.37
CA GLY A 105 3.08 1.59 5.75
C GLY A 105 3.85 2.39 6.77
N ASP A 106 3.76 1.94 8.03
CA ASP A 106 4.22 2.67 9.20
C ASP A 106 3.67 4.11 9.22
N ILE A 107 2.35 4.21 9.00
CA ILE A 107 1.65 5.50 8.93
C ILE A 107 1.65 6.16 10.30
N ALA A 108 1.33 5.39 11.35
CA ALA A 108 1.26 5.88 12.71
C ALA A 108 1.82 4.85 13.69
N ASP A 109 2.44 5.31 14.77
CA ASP A 109 2.73 4.44 15.91
C ASP A 109 1.42 4.06 16.63
N THR A 110 1.41 2.91 17.29
CA THR A 110 0.20 2.26 17.84
C THR A 110 -0.37 2.97 19.06
N LYS A 111 -0.83 4.21 18.89
CA LYS A 111 -1.53 4.97 19.92
C LYS A 111 -2.87 5.47 19.39
N PRO A 112 -3.96 5.28 20.12
CA PRO A 112 -5.29 5.71 19.68
C PRO A 112 -5.35 7.18 19.26
N GLU A 113 -4.68 8.08 19.99
CA GLU A 113 -4.64 9.50 19.68
C GLU A 113 -4.00 9.83 18.32
N TYR A 114 -3.06 9.01 17.84
CA TYR A 114 -2.44 9.19 16.53
C TYR A 114 -3.39 8.76 15.40
N TYR A 115 -4.12 7.67 15.61
CA TYR A 115 -5.16 7.23 14.67
C TYR A 115 -6.36 8.17 14.61
N ILE A 116 -6.72 8.85 15.73
CA ILE A 116 -7.71 9.94 15.72
C ILE A 116 -7.20 11.10 14.87
N THR A 117 -5.93 11.47 15.00
CA THR A 117 -5.32 12.52 14.17
C THR A 117 -5.32 12.12 12.69
N LEU A 118 -4.95 10.88 12.38
CA LEU A 118 -4.96 10.33 11.03
C LEU A 118 -6.36 10.36 10.41
N ASP A 119 -7.36 9.87 11.13
CA ASP A 119 -8.75 9.87 10.66
C ASP A 119 -9.24 11.29 10.37
N SER A 120 -9.01 12.23 11.30
CA SER A 120 -9.36 13.64 11.11
C SER A 120 -8.68 14.24 9.88
N LEU A 121 -7.39 13.96 9.68
CA LEU A 121 -6.63 14.40 8.53
C LEU A 121 -7.19 13.86 7.21
N LEU A 122 -7.51 12.57 7.17
CA LEU A 122 -8.08 11.94 5.98
C LEU A 122 -9.46 12.50 5.65
N GLN A 123 -10.30 12.78 6.65
CA GLN A 123 -11.59 13.43 6.45
C GLN A 123 -11.44 14.85 5.89
N GLU A 124 -10.51 15.64 6.41
CA GLU A 124 -10.22 16.98 5.88
C GLU A 124 -9.65 16.92 4.46
N ALA A 125 -8.76 15.97 4.18
CA ALA A 125 -8.21 15.75 2.84
C ALA A 125 -9.30 15.35 1.85
N LYS A 126 -10.22 14.45 2.24
CA LYS A 126 -11.40 14.08 1.46
C LYS A 126 -12.26 15.30 1.12
N GLN A 127 -12.48 16.19 2.10
CA GLN A 127 -13.23 17.45 1.86
C GLN A 127 -12.56 18.34 0.83
N ARG A 128 -11.24 18.49 0.92
CA ARG A 128 -10.45 19.26 -0.06
C ARG A 128 -10.52 18.62 -1.45
N TYR A 129 -10.38 17.29 -1.52
CA TYR A 129 -10.45 16.53 -2.76
C TYR A 129 -11.80 16.68 -3.46
N VAL A 130 -12.89 16.48 -2.73
CA VAL A 130 -14.25 16.62 -3.26
C VAL A 130 -14.50 18.03 -3.80
N LYS A 131 -14.10 19.05 -3.03
CA LYS A 131 -14.25 20.46 -3.45
C LYS A 131 -13.47 20.75 -4.74
N ALA A 132 -12.24 20.24 -4.87
CA ALA A 132 -11.39 20.46 -6.03
C ALA A 132 -11.90 19.69 -7.27
N ASN A 133 -12.52 18.55 -7.09
CA ASN A 133 -12.96 17.68 -8.17
C ASN A 133 -14.50 17.71 -8.39
N TYR A 134 -15.21 18.69 -7.83
CA TYR A 134 -16.68 18.73 -7.82
C TYR A 134 -17.28 18.59 -9.22
N ILE A 135 -16.79 19.34 -10.21
CA ILE A 135 -17.29 19.33 -11.59
C ILE A 135 -17.12 17.94 -12.23
N ARG A 136 -15.93 17.34 -12.07
CA ARG A 136 -15.62 16.01 -12.62
C ARG A 136 -16.51 14.92 -12.02
N ILE A 137 -16.79 15.02 -10.73
CA ILE A 137 -17.66 14.12 -10.01
C ILE A 137 -19.11 14.26 -10.47
N ASP A 138 -19.59 15.49 -10.72
CA ASP A 138 -20.93 15.74 -11.24
C ASP A 138 -21.09 15.26 -12.68
N GLU A 139 -20.07 15.45 -13.53
CA GLU A 139 -20.12 14.94 -14.92
C GLU A 139 -20.17 13.42 -14.98
N TYR A 140 -19.38 12.75 -14.13
CA TYR A 140 -19.41 11.29 -14.03
C TYR A 140 -20.77 10.77 -13.61
N LYS A 141 -21.42 11.43 -12.66
CA LYS A 141 -22.77 11.10 -12.23
C LYS A 141 -23.82 11.35 -13.30
N TYR A 142 -23.69 12.46 -14.02
CA TYR A 142 -24.63 12.78 -15.10
C TYR A 142 -24.58 11.70 -16.18
N LYS A 143 -23.39 11.21 -16.55
CA LYS A 143 -23.24 10.09 -17.49
C LYS A 143 -23.84 8.79 -16.95
N ARG A 144 -23.59 8.44 -15.70
CA ARG A 144 -24.13 7.24 -15.05
C ARG A 144 -25.67 7.28 -14.90
N LYS A 145 -26.26 8.48 -14.76
CA LYS A 145 -27.70 8.67 -14.64
C LYS A 145 -28.44 8.76 -16.00
N ALA A 146 -27.76 9.20 -17.04
CA ALA A 146 -28.33 9.16 -18.37
C ALA A 146 -28.73 7.74 -18.81
N ASP A 147 -28.06 6.72 -18.20
CA ASP A 147 -28.37 5.31 -18.40
C ASP A 147 -29.42 4.75 -17.43
N GLN A 148 -29.90 5.54 -16.46
CA GLN A 148 -30.91 5.14 -15.46
C GLN A 148 -31.98 6.22 -15.36
N GLU A 149 -33.22 5.89 -15.65
CA GLU A 149 -34.38 6.83 -15.68
C GLU A 149 -34.83 7.35 -14.29
N GLU A 150 -33.98 7.34 -13.26
CA GLU A 150 -34.35 7.78 -11.91
C GLU A 150 -33.86 9.19 -11.58
N GLU A 151 -34.69 9.97 -10.88
CA GLU A 151 -34.38 11.33 -10.42
C GLU A 151 -33.15 11.42 -9.52
N PRO A 152 -32.37 12.53 -9.56
CA PRO A 152 -31.15 12.69 -8.81
C PRO A 152 -31.43 12.79 -7.31
N GLU A 153 -31.18 11.70 -6.58
CA GLU A 153 -31.00 11.81 -5.13
C GLU A 153 -29.84 12.74 -4.80
N THR A 154 -30.02 13.52 -3.75
CA THR A 154 -28.96 14.34 -3.19
C THR A 154 -27.76 13.45 -2.88
N PHE A 155 -26.65 13.78 -3.46
CA PHE A 155 -25.43 13.00 -3.31
C PHE A 155 -24.99 13.04 -1.85
N LEU A 156 -24.93 11.89 -1.24
CA LEU A 156 -24.32 11.75 0.06
C LEU A 156 -22.81 11.88 -0.12
N TYR A 157 -22.23 12.85 0.55
CA TYR A 157 -20.79 13.14 0.61
C TYR A 157 -19.95 11.90 0.95
N ASP A 158 -20.54 10.94 1.69
CA ASP A 158 -19.91 9.71 2.13
C ASP A 158 -19.65 8.71 1.00
N GLU A 159 -20.33 8.84 -0.15
CA GLU A 159 -20.18 7.94 -1.30
C GLU A 159 -18.94 8.25 -2.18
N ILE A 160 -18.29 9.40 -1.98
CA ILE A 160 -17.10 9.74 -2.75
C ILE A 160 -15.87 9.08 -2.15
N LEU A 161 -15.25 8.21 -2.92
CA LEU A 161 -13.99 7.61 -2.54
C LEU A 161 -12.86 8.66 -2.58
N PHE A 162 -12.18 8.82 -1.47
CA PHE A 162 -10.91 9.54 -1.46
C PHE A 162 -9.79 8.58 -1.86
N PRO A 163 -9.02 8.86 -2.94
CA PRO A 163 -8.11 7.90 -3.55
C PRO A 163 -6.79 7.77 -2.78
N PHE A 164 -6.87 7.44 -1.50
CA PHE A 164 -5.75 7.17 -0.62
C PHE A 164 -5.64 5.67 -0.35
N TYR A 165 -4.52 5.06 -0.74
CA TYR A 165 -4.29 3.62 -0.71
C TYR A 165 -3.06 3.28 0.14
N PRO A 166 -3.25 2.91 1.41
CA PRO A 166 -2.16 2.56 2.29
C PRO A 166 -1.81 1.09 2.26
N VAL A 167 -0.54 0.79 2.43
CA VAL A 167 -0.03 -0.53 2.84
C VAL A 167 0.08 -0.55 4.36
N VAL A 168 -0.19 -1.66 5.00
CA VAL A 168 0.04 -1.83 6.44
C VAL A 168 1.51 -2.08 6.73
N GLY A 169 2.10 -1.33 7.67
CA GLY A 169 3.47 -1.49 8.14
C GLY A 169 3.59 -2.24 9.46
N ASN A 170 4.81 -2.51 9.88
CA ASN A 170 5.03 -3.26 11.11
C ASN A 170 4.70 -2.45 12.38
N HIS A 171 4.89 -1.14 12.36
CA HIS A 171 4.46 -0.27 13.47
C HIS A 171 2.94 -0.15 13.53
N ASP A 172 2.23 -0.27 12.43
CA ASP A 172 0.76 -0.22 12.39
C ASP A 172 0.09 -1.45 13.03
N ILE A 173 0.80 -2.56 13.19
CA ILE A 173 0.26 -3.80 13.78
C ILE A 173 0.79 -4.11 15.18
N THR A 174 1.80 -3.37 15.68
CA THR A 174 2.34 -3.56 17.03
C THR A 174 1.30 -3.27 18.10
N HIS A 175 1.44 -3.86 19.29
CA HIS A 175 0.60 -3.58 20.46
C HIS A 175 -0.92 -3.57 20.17
N ASN A 176 -1.38 -4.53 19.34
CA ASN A 176 -2.77 -4.61 18.87
C ASN A 176 -3.20 -3.46 17.94
N GLY A 177 -2.24 -2.85 17.23
CA GLY A 177 -2.49 -1.74 16.29
C GLY A 177 -3.39 -2.10 15.12
N TRP A 178 -3.44 -3.39 14.74
CA TRP A 178 -4.37 -3.87 13.73
C TRP A 178 -5.81 -3.44 13.99
N ALA A 179 -6.25 -3.44 15.26
CA ALA A 179 -7.60 -2.98 15.61
C ALA A 179 -7.83 -1.50 15.29
N LEU A 180 -6.80 -0.65 15.43
CA LEU A 180 -6.87 0.77 15.06
C LEU A 180 -6.82 0.94 13.54
N TRP A 181 -5.89 0.25 12.87
CA TRP A 181 -5.75 0.26 11.42
C TRP A 181 -7.04 -0.17 10.71
N SER A 182 -7.58 -1.33 11.08
CA SER A 182 -8.75 -1.91 10.42
C SER A 182 -10.02 -1.08 10.61
N ASN A 183 -10.12 -0.25 11.63
CA ASN A 183 -11.23 0.68 11.81
C ASN A 183 -11.24 1.80 10.76
N ILE A 184 -10.08 2.17 10.19
CA ILE A 184 -9.97 3.24 9.19
C ILE A 184 -9.91 2.66 7.78
N PHE A 185 -9.04 1.66 7.57
CA PHE A 185 -8.69 1.16 6.24
C PHE A 185 -9.31 -0.19 5.88
N HIS A 186 -9.81 -0.92 6.87
CA HIS A 186 -10.48 -2.21 6.75
C HIS A 186 -9.62 -3.35 6.17
N SER A 187 -8.87 -3.09 5.09
CA SER A 187 -8.14 -4.10 4.32
C SER A 187 -6.63 -3.87 4.37
N SER A 188 -5.86 -4.93 4.63
CA SER A 188 -4.39 -4.93 4.55
C SER A 188 -3.86 -5.45 3.22
N PHE A 189 -4.71 -6.14 2.45
CA PHE A 189 -4.41 -6.70 1.12
C PHE A 189 -5.56 -6.40 0.18
N TYR A 190 -5.28 -5.77 -0.97
CA TYR A 190 -6.29 -5.45 -1.99
C TYR A 190 -5.66 -5.15 -3.35
N GLU A 191 -6.48 -5.20 -4.38
CA GLU A 191 -6.11 -4.87 -5.76
C GLU A 191 -7.00 -3.72 -6.26
N VAL A 192 -6.43 -2.81 -7.05
CA VAL A 192 -7.14 -1.69 -7.70
C VAL A 192 -6.74 -1.68 -9.17
N ASP A 193 -7.70 -1.57 -10.08
CA ASP A 193 -7.42 -1.40 -11.49
C ASP A 193 -7.53 0.08 -11.88
N VAL A 194 -6.59 0.58 -12.67
CA VAL A 194 -6.66 1.90 -13.30
C VAL A 194 -7.12 1.71 -14.73
N ILE A 195 -8.19 2.40 -15.11
CA ILE A 195 -8.74 2.40 -16.46
C ILE A 195 -8.22 3.64 -17.18
N THR A 196 -7.58 3.47 -18.31
CA THR A 196 -7.08 4.56 -19.15
C THR A 196 -7.53 4.36 -20.59
N THR A 197 -7.30 5.35 -21.44
CA THR A 197 -7.54 5.25 -22.88
C THR A 197 -6.20 5.14 -23.60
N GLY A 198 -6.02 4.07 -24.40
CA GLY A 198 -4.84 3.87 -25.24
C GLY A 198 -4.87 4.76 -26.48
N GLU A 199 -3.78 4.72 -27.28
CA GLU A 199 -3.63 5.51 -28.51
C GLU A 199 -4.76 5.31 -29.54
N ASP A 200 -5.28 4.09 -29.64
CA ASP A 200 -6.35 3.72 -30.58
C ASP A 200 -7.75 4.10 -30.05
N GLY A 201 -7.85 4.70 -28.86
CA GLY A 201 -9.09 5.01 -28.19
C GLY A 201 -9.72 3.83 -27.45
N ASP A 202 -9.06 2.68 -27.45
CA ASP A 202 -9.49 1.51 -26.68
C ASP A 202 -9.11 1.65 -25.19
N PHE A 203 -9.87 0.98 -24.32
CA PHE A 203 -9.56 0.96 -22.91
C PHE A 203 -8.31 0.11 -22.61
N CYS A 204 -7.39 0.69 -21.85
CA CYS A 204 -6.23 0.00 -21.27
C CYS A 204 -6.40 -0.10 -19.76
N PHE A 205 -5.78 -1.11 -19.17
CA PHE A 205 -5.86 -1.35 -17.74
C PHE A 205 -4.44 -1.45 -17.16
N ASP A 206 -4.23 -0.77 -16.04
CA ASP A 206 -3.06 -0.98 -15.19
C ASP A 206 -3.53 -1.54 -13.85
N ARG A 207 -2.74 -2.40 -13.20
CA ARG A 207 -3.10 -3.04 -11.94
C ARG A 207 -2.19 -2.59 -10.81
N LEU A 208 -2.80 -2.19 -9.71
CA LEU A 208 -2.16 -1.86 -8.45
C LEU A 208 -2.41 -2.98 -7.46
N ILE A 209 -1.37 -3.48 -6.80
CA ILE A 209 -1.47 -4.56 -5.80
C ILE A 209 -0.82 -4.10 -4.52
N PHE A 210 -1.62 -4.03 -3.47
CA PHE A 210 -1.19 -3.64 -2.14
C PHE A 210 -1.06 -4.87 -1.27
N LEU A 211 0.19 -5.22 -0.91
CA LEU A 211 0.53 -6.45 -0.20
C LEU A 211 0.63 -6.21 1.32
N ASP A 212 0.07 -7.12 2.10
CA ASP A 212 0.33 -7.18 3.54
C ASP A 212 1.67 -7.87 3.80
N SER A 213 2.70 -7.09 4.02
CA SER A 213 4.05 -7.54 4.35
C SER A 213 4.51 -7.13 5.75
N ALA A 214 3.62 -6.55 6.56
CA ALA A 214 3.93 -5.98 7.87
C ALA A 214 4.63 -6.97 8.84
N SER A 215 4.36 -8.26 8.70
CA SER A 215 4.98 -9.30 9.52
C SER A 215 6.33 -9.83 8.98
N GLY A 216 6.88 -9.24 7.92
CA GLY A 216 8.09 -9.74 7.25
C GLY A 216 7.85 -11.04 6.46
N THR A 217 6.60 -11.33 6.12
CA THR A 217 6.17 -12.44 5.27
C THR A 217 4.81 -12.11 4.66
N LEU A 218 4.54 -12.63 3.46
CA LEU A 218 3.24 -12.45 2.79
C LEU A 218 2.19 -13.50 3.21
N GLY A 219 2.62 -14.56 3.87
CA GLY A 219 1.73 -15.69 4.16
C GLY A 219 1.36 -16.49 2.91
N LYS A 220 0.56 -17.54 3.11
CA LYS A 220 0.26 -18.51 2.05
C LYS A 220 -0.66 -17.91 0.97
N THR A 221 -1.69 -17.20 1.37
CA THR A 221 -2.74 -16.71 0.45
C THR A 221 -2.17 -15.74 -0.59
N GLN A 222 -1.37 -14.77 -0.18
CA GLN A 222 -0.72 -13.83 -1.10
C GLN A 222 0.35 -14.51 -1.96
N ILE A 223 1.14 -15.42 -1.39
CA ILE A 223 2.12 -16.23 -2.14
C ILE A 223 1.44 -17.07 -3.24
N ASP A 224 0.31 -17.71 -2.94
CA ASP A 224 -0.43 -18.50 -3.92
C ASP A 224 -1.04 -17.61 -5.01
N LEU A 225 -1.52 -16.41 -4.68
CA LEU A 225 -1.99 -15.44 -5.66
C LEU A 225 -0.86 -15.01 -6.61
N ILE A 226 0.28 -14.58 -6.07
CA ILE A 226 1.44 -14.14 -6.86
C ILE A 226 1.89 -15.27 -7.80
N ARG A 227 2.01 -16.50 -7.29
CA ARG A 227 2.36 -17.68 -8.10
C ARG A 227 1.36 -17.92 -9.22
N LYS A 228 0.07 -17.83 -8.94
CA LYS A 228 -0.99 -17.99 -9.95
C LYS A 228 -0.87 -16.91 -11.03
N ARG A 229 -0.74 -15.63 -10.66
CA ARG A 229 -0.59 -14.51 -11.60
C ARG A 229 0.64 -14.67 -12.48
N ALA A 230 1.79 -15.08 -11.91
CA ALA A 230 3.01 -15.34 -12.67
C ALA A 230 2.86 -16.51 -13.65
N LEU A 231 2.13 -17.58 -13.27
CA LEU A 231 1.85 -18.73 -14.15
C LEU A 231 0.90 -18.37 -15.29
N ASP A 232 -0.16 -17.63 -15.00
CA ASP A 232 -1.12 -17.15 -16.01
C ASP A 232 -0.46 -16.14 -16.96
N GLY A 233 0.76 -15.71 -16.59
CA GLY A 233 1.62 -14.83 -17.39
C GLY A 233 1.14 -13.41 -17.44
N GLY A 234 0.12 -12.99 -16.68
CA GLY A 234 -0.41 -11.62 -16.60
C GLY A 234 -0.55 -10.87 -17.93
N LYS A 235 -0.15 -11.57 -18.96
CA LYS A 235 0.61 -11.12 -20.13
C LYS A 235 -0.17 -10.24 -21.07
N ASN A 236 -1.47 -10.20 -20.96
CA ASN A 236 -2.24 -9.53 -22.00
C ASN A 236 -3.45 -8.75 -21.48
N LEU A 237 -3.66 -8.69 -20.16
CA LEU A 237 -4.81 -7.97 -19.61
C LEU A 237 -4.43 -6.59 -19.08
N TYR A 238 -3.20 -6.43 -18.59
CA TYR A 238 -2.73 -5.19 -17.98
C TYR A 238 -1.50 -4.67 -18.71
N ARG A 239 -1.49 -3.39 -19.00
CA ARG A 239 -0.35 -2.67 -19.56
C ARG A 239 0.77 -2.63 -18.53
N HIS A 240 0.43 -2.26 -17.28
CA HIS A 240 1.33 -2.26 -16.15
C HIS A 240 0.76 -3.02 -14.96
N THR A 241 1.66 -3.58 -14.17
CA THR A 241 1.36 -4.08 -12.82
C THR A 241 2.33 -3.43 -11.85
N PHE A 242 1.79 -2.75 -10.84
CA PHE A 242 2.53 -2.12 -9.76
C PHE A 242 2.26 -2.85 -8.46
N VAL A 243 3.32 -3.11 -7.70
CA VAL A 243 3.25 -3.78 -6.39
C VAL A 243 3.69 -2.82 -5.30
N PHE A 244 2.87 -2.66 -4.28
CA PHE A 244 3.14 -1.83 -3.11
C PHE A 244 3.30 -2.73 -1.90
N SER A 245 4.41 -2.60 -1.19
CA SER A 245 4.78 -3.42 -0.04
C SER A 245 5.42 -2.53 1.03
N HIS A 246 5.19 -2.78 2.30
CA HIS A 246 5.95 -2.10 3.33
C HIS A 246 7.37 -2.65 3.42
N THR A 247 7.48 -3.97 3.61
CA THR A 247 8.77 -4.64 3.76
C THR A 247 9.56 -4.63 2.46
N ASN A 248 10.82 -4.19 2.54
CA ASN A 248 11.75 -4.15 1.41
C ASN A 248 12.08 -5.55 0.90
N ILE A 249 12.10 -5.72 -0.43
CA ILE A 249 12.47 -6.99 -1.07
C ILE A 249 13.98 -7.27 -0.95
N PHE A 250 14.82 -6.24 -1.12
CA PHE A 250 16.27 -6.36 -0.99
C PHE A 250 16.70 -6.04 0.44
N ARG A 251 17.19 -7.05 1.15
CA ARG A 251 17.64 -6.90 2.54
C ARG A 251 18.81 -5.94 2.68
N PRO A 252 18.71 -4.90 3.53
CA PRO A 252 19.89 -4.16 3.97
C PRO A 252 20.77 -5.06 4.87
N GLN A 253 22.08 -4.97 4.74
CA GLN A 253 23.05 -5.83 5.45
C GLN A 253 22.97 -5.76 6.99
N PHE A 254 22.38 -4.70 7.55
CA PHE A 254 22.37 -4.41 8.98
C PHE A 254 21.04 -4.68 9.71
N PHE A 255 19.99 -5.12 9.01
CA PHE A 255 18.66 -5.32 9.57
C PHE A 255 18.30 -6.80 9.78
N GLU A 256 19.20 -7.60 10.35
CA GLU A 256 18.93 -9.04 10.56
C GLU A 256 17.78 -9.34 11.54
N PHE A 257 17.39 -8.37 12.36
CA PHE A 257 16.36 -8.52 13.40
C PHE A 257 15.07 -7.75 13.14
N ALA A 258 14.98 -6.96 12.06
CA ALA A 258 13.76 -6.27 11.66
C ALA A 258 12.83 -7.18 10.87
N SER A 259 11.59 -6.76 10.65
CA SER A 259 10.65 -7.41 9.72
C SER A 259 11.24 -7.46 8.33
N THR A 260 11.81 -8.58 7.96
CA THR A 260 12.39 -8.78 6.63
C THR A 260 11.93 -10.11 6.09
N PHE A 261 11.69 -10.18 4.79
CA PHE A 261 11.41 -11.45 4.14
C PHE A 261 12.52 -12.48 4.39
N THR A 262 12.17 -13.75 4.47
CA THR A 262 13.17 -14.81 4.46
C THR A 262 13.91 -14.80 3.12
N ARG A 263 15.12 -15.38 3.05
CA ARG A 263 15.86 -15.45 1.78
C ARG A 263 15.07 -16.20 0.71
N GLU A 264 14.41 -17.28 1.11
CA GLU A 264 13.59 -18.10 0.22
C GLU A 264 12.42 -17.29 -0.34
N GLU A 265 11.76 -16.49 0.49
CA GLU A 265 10.65 -15.65 0.09
C GLU A 265 11.12 -14.49 -0.81
N THR A 266 12.27 -13.88 -0.50
CA THR A 266 12.90 -12.88 -1.35
C THR A 266 13.18 -13.44 -2.76
N PHE A 267 13.86 -14.58 -2.86
CA PHE A 267 14.15 -15.21 -4.17
C PHE A 267 12.88 -15.60 -4.90
N PHE A 268 11.88 -16.10 -4.18
CA PHE A 268 10.59 -16.40 -4.76
C PHE A 268 9.94 -15.14 -5.36
N LEU A 269 9.90 -14.03 -4.62
CA LEU A 269 9.29 -12.78 -5.09
C LEU A 269 10.01 -12.22 -6.31
N LEU A 270 11.33 -12.19 -6.31
CA LEU A 270 12.12 -11.73 -7.45
C LEU A 270 11.82 -12.56 -8.72
N ASP A 271 11.79 -13.89 -8.61
CA ASP A 271 11.47 -14.81 -9.71
C ASP A 271 10.02 -14.66 -10.20
N GLN A 272 9.07 -14.50 -9.28
CA GLN A 272 7.66 -14.40 -9.68
C GLN A 272 7.33 -13.03 -10.27
N PHE A 273 7.88 -11.94 -9.76
CA PHE A 273 7.65 -10.60 -10.29
C PHE A 273 8.22 -10.43 -11.70
N GLU A 274 9.39 -11.02 -11.98
CA GLU A 274 9.92 -11.12 -13.33
C GLU A 274 8.95 -11.89 -14.25
N LYS A 275 8.53 -13.09 -13.86
CA LYS A 275 7.60 -13.93 -14.65
C LYS A 275 6.24 -13.28 -14.86
N TRP A 276 5.79 -12.51 -13.91
CA TRP A 276 4.53 -11.78 -13.99
C TRP A 276 4.65 -10.49 -14.82
N ASN A 277 5.86 -10.08 -15.15
CA ASN A 277 6.15 -8.82 -15.82
C ASN A 277 5.70 -7.60 -15.02
N VAL A 278 6.00 -7.60 -13.71
CA VAL A 278 5.73 -6.45 -12.85
C VAL A 278 6.55 -5.26 -13.32
N SER A 279 5.92 -4.11 -13.48
CA SER A 279 6.58 -2.88 -13.96
C SER A 279 7.33 -2.16 -12.86
N GLY A 280 6.76 -2.13 -11.63
CA GLY A 280 7.38 -1.45 -10.49
C GLY A 280 6.97 -2.09 -9.17
N VAL A 281 7.92 -2.15 -8.23
CA VAL A 281 7.73 -2.58 -6.85
C VAL A 281 8.18 -1.46 -5.93
N PHE A 282 7.28 -0.95 -5.10
CA PHE A 282 7.52 0.17 -4.20
C PHE A 282 7.52 -0.31 -2.74
N CYS A 283 8.57 0.05 -2.00
CA CYS A 283 8.78 -0.38 -0.62
C CYS A 283 9.14 0.78 0.31
N GLY A 284 8.83 0.65 1.60
CA GLY A 284 9.26 1.51 2.70
C GLY A 284 10.20 0.80 3.66
N HIS A 285 9.97 0.96 4.99
CA HIS A 285 10.54 0.21 6.09
C HIS A 285 12.02 0.48 6.41
N VAL A 286 12.85 0.74 5.42
CA VAL A 286 14.31 0.84 5.60
C VAL A 286 14.75 2.27 5.92
N HIS A 287 13.86 3.24 5.69
CA HIS A 287 14.14 4.67 5.88
C HIS A 287 15.36 5.16 5.10
N THR A 288 15.57 4.65 3.91
CA THR A 288 16.70 5.03 3.06
C THR A 288 16.32 4.80 1.60
N TRP A 289 16.53 5.81 0.77
CA TRP A 289 16.32 5.68 -0.66
C TRP A 289 17.21 4.60 -1.27
N ASP A 290 16.60 3.69 -2.02
CA ASP A 290 17.30 2.70 -2.84
C ASP A 290 16.52 2.46 -4.13
N GLU A 291 17.21 2.42 -5.26
CA GLU A 291 16.61 2.17 -6.56
C GLU A 291 17.39 1.10 -7.29
N ARG A 292 16.69 0.10 -7.80
CA ARG A 292 17.30 -1.02 -8.53
C ARG A 292 16.42 -1.44 -9.70
N ASN A 293 17.06 -1.82 -10.79
CA ASN A 293 16.44 -2.62 -11.84
C ASN A 293 16.97 -4.05 -11.74
N TYR A 294 16.09 -5.01 -11.58
CA TYR A 294 16.44 -6.42 -11.56
C TYR A 294 15.54 -7.20 -12.52
N ASN A 295 16.13 -7.78 -13.54
CA ASN A 295 15.44 -8.55 -14.58
C ASN A 295 14.26 -7.80 -15.23
N GLY A 296 14.39 -6.49 -15.45
CA GLY A 296 13.37 -5.65 -16.07
C GLY A 296 12.31 -5.11 -15.11
N VAL A 297 12.31 -5.53 -13.85
CA VAL A 297 11.44 -5.00 -12.79
C VAL A 297 12.15 -3.87 -12.07
N HIS A 298 11.47 -2.72 -11.92
CA HIS A 298 11.97 -1.59 -11.13
C HIS A 298 11.58 -1.74 -9.67
N TYR A 299 12.56 -1.67 -8.77
CA TYR A 299 12.37 -1.71 -7.31
C TYR A 299 12.80 -0.38 -6.74
N ILE A 300 11.87 0.31 -6.10
CA ILE A 300 12.10 1.62 -5.47
C ILE A 300 11.75 1.51 -3.99
N THR A 301 12.72 1.77 -3.13
CA THR A 301 12.52 1.91 -1.69
C THR A 301 12.59 3.37 -1.32
N LEU A 302 11.57 3.87 -0.65
CA LEU A 302 11.48 5.28 -0.27
C LEU A 302 12.21 5.54 1.04
N ASP A 303 12.74 6.76 1.16
CA ASP A 303 13.16 7.30 2.44
C ASP A 303 11.94 7.64 3.32
N THR A 304 12.13 7.78 4.60
CA THR A 304 11.06 8.01 5.57
C THR A 304 10.58 9.47 5.57
N MET A 305 9.28 9.64 5.61
CA MET A 305 8.63 10.94 5.88
C MET A 305 8.70 11.36 7.36
N CYS A 306 9.20 10.50 8.25
CA CYS A 306 9.25 10.76 9.69
C CYS A 306 10.16 11.92 10.03
N GLU A 307 9.60 13.01 10.59
CA GLU A 307 10.36 14.21 10.95
C GLU A 307 11.38 13.97 12.07
N LYS A 308 11.20 12.94 12.86
CA LYS A 308 12.16 12.56 13.90
C LYS A 308 13.45 12.01 13.29
N ASN A 309 13.35 11.30 12.18
CA ASN A 309 14.49 10.72 11.47
C ASN A 309 15.09 11.74 10.49
N ASN A 310 14.24 12.47 9.80
CA ASN A 310 14.57 13.47 8.79
C ASN A 310 13.99 14.83 9.19
N PRO A 311 14.63 15.63 10.06
CA PRO A 311 14.06 16.87 10.59
C PRO A 311 14.02 18.03 9.57
N GLU A 312 14.85 17.96 8.54
CA GLU A 312 14.95 19.01 7.53
C GLU A 312 14.00 18.76 6.34
N PRO A 313 13.63 19.78 5.56
CA PRO A 313 13.00 19.62 4.26
C PRO A 313 13.81 18.70 3.34
N GLY A 314 13.14 17.96 2.47
CA GLY A 314 13.84 17.02 1.58
C GLY A 314 12.91 16.26 0.63
N ASP A 315 13.50 15.42 -0.18
CA ASP A 315 12.83 14.63 -1.21
C ASP A 315 12.40 13.29 -0.62
N TYR A 316 11.23 13.27 0.05
CA TYR A 316 10.71 12.11 0.77
C TYR A 316 9.52 11.44 0.07
N LEU A 317 9.08 12.00 -1.05
CA LEU A 317 8.01 11.46 -1.86
C LEU A 317 8.52 11.12 -3.24
N VAL A 318 7.80 10.26 -3.93
CA VAL A 318 8.05 9.94 -5.34
C VAL A 318 6.76 10.09 -6.11
N ARG A 319 6.80 10.80 -7.23
CA ARG A 319 5.73 10.82 -8.21
C ARG A 319 6.05 9.87 -9.34
N ILE A 320 5.09 9.03 -9.68
CA ILE A 320 5.13 8.16 -10.84
C ILE A 320 4.21 8.75 -11.90
N THR A 321 4.71 8.84 -13.11
CA THR A 321 3.95 9.24 -14.29
C THR A 321 3.84 8.04 -15.23
N VAL A 322 2.63 7.72 -15.61
CA VAL A 322 2.31 6.81 -16.71
C VAL A 322 1.78 7.67 -17.83
N ASP A 323 2.53 7.82 -18.93
CA ASP A 323 2.06 8.64 -20.05
C ASP A 323 1.03 7.88 -20.90
N LYS A 324 0.46 8.57 -21.89
CA LYS A 324 -0.53 8.00 -22.80
C LYS A 324 -0.05 6.76 -23.54
N ASP A 325 1.25 6.67 -23.84
CA ASP A 325 1.88 5.58 -24.57
C ASP A 325 2.28 4.41 -23.64
N GLY A 326 2.07 4.62 -22.32
CA GLY A 326 2.43 3.68 -21.27
C GLY A 326 3.90 3.79 -20.84
N ALA A 327 4.64 4.81 -21.24
CA ALA A 327 5.99 4.99 -20.72
C ALA A 327 5.94 5.42 -19.25
N LEU A 328 6.89 4.88 -18.46
CA LEU A 328 6.97 5.11 -17.03
C LEU A 328 8.10 6.08 -16.71
N PHE A 329 7.77 7.09 -15.91
CA PHE A 329 8.73 8.04 -15.36
C PHE A 329 8.52 8.16 -13.86
N TRP A 330 9.57 8.44 -13.11
CA TRP A 330 9.49 8.77 -11.69
C TRP A 330 10.44 9.90 -11.35
N GLU A 331 9.99 10.71 -10.42
CA GLU A 331 10.77 11.84 -9.91
C GLU A 331 10.58 11.98 -8.40
N PRO A 332 11.65 12.34 -7.66
CA PRO A 332 11.50 12.71 -6.26
C PRO A 332 10.69 14.00 -6.14
N VAL A 333 9.87 14.07 -5.08
CA VAL A 333 9.06 15.25 -4.79
C VAL A 333 9.47 15.84 -3.44
N HIS A 334 9.80 17.11 -3.47
CA HIS A 334 10.31 17.85 -2.32
C HIS A 334 9.20 18.20 -1.33
N MET A 335 9.46 17.95 -0.05
CA MET A 335 8.64 18.37 1.08
C MET A 335 9.30 19.51 1.84
N ASN A 336 8.52 20.55 2.14
CA ASN A 336 9.00 21.77 2.80
C ASN A 336 8.70 21.80 4.31
N TYR A 337 7.81 20.91 4.78
CA TYR A 337 7.42 20.91 6.18
C TYR A 337 8.62 20.71 7.10
N THR A 338 8.72 21.59 8.07
CA THR A 338 9.70 21.53 9.16
C THR A 338 8.96 21.49 10.49
N PRO A 339 9.24 20.50 11.36
CA PRO A 339 8.59 20.41 12.67
C PRO A 339 8.81 21.67 13.50
N LYS A 340 7.77 22.14 14.18
CA LYS A 340 7.92 23.23 15.14
C LYS A 340 8.83 22.76 16.27
N LYS A 341 9.93 23.46 16.51
CA LYS A 341 10.79 23.20 17.67
C LYS A 341 9.95 23.38 18.93
N LYS A 342 9.82 22.30 19.71
CA LYS A 342 9.15 22.30 21.00
C LYS A 342 9.96 23.07 22.05
#